data_c41032716f675479cc355d5cc9da3626
#
_entry.id   c41032716f675479cc355d5cc9da3626
#
_cell.length_a   1.000
_cell.length_b   1.000
_cell.length_c   1.000
_cell.angle_alpha   90.00
_cell.angle_beta   90.00
_cell.angle_gamma   90.00
#
_symmetry.space_group_name_H-M   'P 1'
#
loop_
_entity.id
_entity.type
_entity.pdbx_description
1 polymer ?
#
loop_
_entity_poly.entity_id
_entity_poly.type
_entity_poly.pdbx_seq_one_letter_code
_entity_poly.pdbx_strand_id
1 'polypeptide(L)' 'MELNLLLTLDLREQAALQAALVTHGAPDALVTLALTGACRIGSMDEATQLRKWLAEARTAGETDVAALHAIEKAMIDFGL' A
#
# COMPACT_ATOMS: atom_id res chain seq x y z
N MET A 1 -7.48 17.49 -1.38
CA MET A 1 -6.14 17.92 -0.89
C MET A 1 -5.08 17.02 -1.51
N GLU A 2 -4.15 17.61 -2.21
CA GLU A 2 -3.05 16.86 -2.79
C GLU A 2 -2.00 16.50 -1.76
N LEU A 3 -1.54 15.28 -1.82
CA LEU A 3 -0.39 14.79 -1.07
C LEU A 3 0.70 14.46 -2.07
N ASN A 4 1.93 14.47 -1.62
CA ASN A 4 3.04 14.00 -2.44
C ASN A 4 3.93 13.12 -1.56
N LEU A 5 3.36 12.02 -1.12
CA LEU A 5 3.99 11.10 -0.20
C LEU A 5 4.45 9.85 -0.93
N LEU A 6 5.67 9.42 -0.61
CA LEU A 6 6.24 8.20 -1.13
C LEU A 6 6.56 7.27 0.05
N LEU A 7 5.86 6.14 0.12
CA LEU A 7 6.14 5.10 1.12
C LEU A 7 7.28 4.22 0.60
N THR A 8 8.41 4.24 1.28
CA THR A 8 9.54 3.35 0.97
C THR A 8 9.28 1.99 1.58
N LEU A 9 9.36 0.94 0.76
CA LEU A 9 9.02 -0.42 1.15
C LEU A 9 10.24 -1.34 0.99
N ASP A 10 10.42 -2.26 1.92
CA ASP A 10 11.39 -3.35 1.74
C ASP A 10 10.83 -4.41 0.77
N LEU A 11 11.63 -5.41 0.42
CA LEU A 11 11.22 -6.43 -0.56
C LEU A 11 10.00 -7.23 -0.10
N ARG A 12 9.89 -7.49 1.18
CA ARG A 12 8.77 -8.23 1.76
C ARG A 12 7.48 -7.42 1.70
N GLU A 13 7.55 -6.13 2.05
CA GLU A 13 6.44 -5.21 1.98
C GLU A 13 6.00 -4.97 0.53
N GLN A 14 6.95 -4.84 -0.40
CA GLN A 14 6.65 -4.70 -1.83
C GLN A 14 5.87 -5.90 -2.36
N ALA A 15 6.31 -7.11 -2.05
CA ALA A 15 5.64 -8.33 -2.49
C ALA A 15 4.22 -8.43 -1.91
N ALA A 16 4.05 -8.11 -0.64
CA ALA A 16 2.75 -8.15 0.02
C ALA A 16 1.79 -7.10 -0.56
N LEU A 17 2.27 -5.88 -0.77
CA LEU A 17 1.46 -4.81 -1.35
C LEU A 17 1.09 -5.12 -2.80
N GLN A 18 2.02 -5.64 -3.59
CA GLN A 18 1.75 -6.02 -4.97
C GLN A 18 0.64 -7.07 -5.04
N ALA A 19 0.68 -8.09 -4.20
CA ALA A 19 -0.37 -9.10 -4.15
C ALA A 19 -1.74 -8.50 -3.81
N ALA A 20 -1.79 -7.60 -2.83
CA ALA A 20 -3.03 -6.92 -2.45
C ALA A 20 -3.57 -6.03 -3.58
N LEU A 21 -2.70 -5.28 -4.24
CA LEU A 21 -3.10 -4.39 -5.34
C LEU A 21 -3.61 -5.15 -6.56
N VAL A 22 -3.00 -6.29 -6.88
CA VAL A 22 -3.48 -7.15 -7.98
C VAL A 22 -4.91 -7.60 -7.72
N THR A 23 -5.21 -8.01 -6.49
CA THR A 23 -6.55 -8.46 -6.11
C THR A 23 -7.59 -7.34 -6.26
N HIS A 24 -7.22 -6.09 -5.97
CA HIS A 24 -8.13 -4.95 -5.97
C HIS A 24 -8.07 -4.10 -7.24
N GLY A 25 -7.20 -4.43 -8.18
CA GLY A 25 -7.17 -3.79 -9.49
C GLY A 25 -6.69 -2.34 -9.50
N ALA A 26 -5.60 -2.03 -8.82
CA ALA A 26 -5.03 -0.68 -8.74
C ALA A 26 -3.79 -0.54 -9.66
N PRO A 27 -3.98 -0.36 -11.00
CA PRO A 27 -2.88 -0.43 -11.96
C PRO A 27 -1.83 0.67 -11.80
N ASP A 28 -2.23 1.89 -11.46
CA ASP A 28 -1.29 3.01 -11.31
C ASP A 28 -0.32 2.79 -10.13
N ALA A 29 -0.85 2.28 -9.03
CA ALA A 29 -0.03 1.94 -7.86
C ALA A 29 0.94 0.81 -8.18
N LEU A 30 0.50 -0.21 -8.94
CA LEU A 30 1.34 -1.31 -9.38
C LEU A 30 2.49 -0.84 -10.26
N VAL A 31 2.21 0.07 -11.20
CA VAL A 31 3.25 0.63 -12.07
C VAL A 31 4.29 1.40 -11.25
N THR A 32 3.86 2.24 -10.33
CA THR A 32 4.75 2.99 -9.46
C THR A 32 5.62 2.05 -8.62
N LEU A 33 5.00 1.03 -8.02
CA LEU A 33 5.70 0.05 -7.19
C LEU A 33 6.75 -0.72 -7.99
N ALA A 34 6.40 -1.15 -9.20
CA ALA A 34 7.31 -1.90 -10.07
C ALA A 34 8.53 -1.07 -10.50
N LEU A 35 8.35 0.23 -10.72
CA LEU A 35 9.42 1.11 -11.18
C LEU A 35 10.32 1.61 -10.06
N THR A 36 9.78 1.86 -8.88
CA THR A 36 10.49 2.56 -7.81
C THR A 36 10.68 1.74 -6.54
N GLY A 37 9.97 0.63 -6.39
CA GLY A 37 9.94 -0.13 -5.13
C GLY A 37 9.28 0.64 -3.99
N ALA A 38 8.54 1.70 -4.30
CA ALA A 38 7.86 2.53 -3.32
C ALA A 38 6.41 2.79 -3.76
N CYS A 39 5.53 3.06 -2.82
CA CYS A 39 4.14 3.36 -3.10
C CYS A 39 3.90 4.86 -2.99
N ARG A 40 3.42 5.48 -4.07
CA ARG A 40 3.08 6.89 -4.09
C ARG A 40 1.62 7.09 -3.66
N ILE A 41 1.42 8.04 -2.75
CA ILE A 41 0.10 8.45 -2.30
C ILE A 41 -0.09 9.92 -2.67
N GLY A 42 -0.99 10.20 -3.61
CA GLY A 42 -1.20 11.53 -4.17
C GLY A 42 -2.33 12.31 -3.52
N SER A 43 -3.19 11.66 -2.73
CA SER A 43 -4.33 12.34 -2.09
C SER A 43 -4.79 11.58 -0.85
N MET A 44 -5.60 12.23 -0.01
CA MET A 44 -6.23 11.58 1.14
C MET A 44 -7.21 10.50 0.71
N ASP A 45 -7.88 10.67 -0.41
CA ASP A 45 -8.80 9.67 -0.95
C ASP A 45 -8.03 8.40 -1.35
N GLU A 46 -6.89 8.55 -2.00
CA GLU A 46 -6.01 7.43 -2.33
C GLU A 46 -5.49 6.73 -1.08
N ALA A 47 -5.11 7.49 -0.05
CA ALA A 47 -4.65 6.95 1.22
C ALA A 47 -5.75 6.13 1.90
N THR A 48 -6.96 6.64 1.95
CA THR A 48 -8.12 5.95 2.52
C THR A 48 -8.42 4.66 1.78
N GLN A 49 -8.40 4.70 0.45
CA GLN A 49 -8.64 3.52 -0.38
C GLN A 49 -7.55 2.47 -0.18
N LEU A 50 -6.29 2.89 -0.14
CA LEU A 50 -5.17 1.97 0.09
C LEU A 50 -5.26 1.29 1.45
N ARG A 51 -5.57 2.04 2.50
CA ARG A 51 -5.77 1.47 3.84
C ARG A 51 -6.89 0.44 3.87
N LYS A 52 -7.97 0.72 3.17
CA LYS A 52 -9.10 -0.21 3.04
C LYS A 52 -8.65 -1.53 2.38
N TRP A 53 -7.94 -1.45 1.28
CA TRP A 53 -7.43 -2.63 0.58
C TRP A 53 -6.46 -3.43 1.44
N LEU A 54 -5.56 -2.75 2.16
CA LEU A 54 -4.61 -3.41 3.06
C LEU A 54 -5.33 -4.14 4.20
N ALA A 55 -6.35 -3.52 4.79
CA ALA A 55 -7.14 -4.13 5.85
C ALA A 55 -7.92 -5.35 5.35
N GLU A 56 -8.50 -5.27 4.16
CA GLU A 56 -9.23 -6.39 3.54
C GLU A 56 -8.28 -7.56 3.23
N ALA A 57 -7.12 -7.29 2.65
CA ALA A 57 -6.12 -8.31 2.35
C ALA A 57 -5.57 -8.96 3.62
N ARG A 58 -5.35 -8.19 4.66
CA ARG A 58 -4.89 -8.67 5.96
C ARG A 58 -5.94 -9.59 6.60
N THR A 59 -7.21 -9.19 6.56
CA THR A 59 -8.32 -9.99 7.11
C THR A 59 -8.49 -11.30 6.33
N ALA A 60 -8.33 -11.25 5.02
CA ALA A 60 -8.41 -12.43 4.18
C ALA A 60 -7.21 -13.38 4.33
N GLY A 61 -6.08 -12.89 4.82
CA GLY A 61 -4.88 -13.68 4.99
C GLY A 61 -4.25 -14.15 3.68
N GLU A 62 -4.47 -13.42 2.61
CA GLU A 62 -4.05 -13.82 1.26
C GLU A 62 -2.56 -13.63 0.98
N THR A 63 -1.88 -12.86 1.81
CA THR A 63 -0.46 -12.56 1.66
C THR A 63 0.18 -12.35 3.03
N ASP A 64 1.40 -11.80 3.07
CA ASP A 64 2.14 -11.55 4.31
C ASP A 64 1.44 -10.50 5.19
N VAL A 65 0.64 -10.98 6.13
CA VAL A 65 -0.16 -10.14 7.03
C VAL A 65 0.71 -9.19 7.85
N ALA A 66 1.87 -9.64 8.31
CA ALA A 66 2.79 -8.82 9.09
C ALA A 66 3.34 -7.65 8.24
N ALA A 67 3.65 -7.92 6.97
CA ALA A 67 4.11 -6.88 6.05
C ALA A 67 3.01 -5.86 5.75
N LEU A 68 1.78 -6.31 5.55
CA LEU A 68 0.63 -5.41 5.35
C LEU A 68 0.39 -4.53 6.57
N HIS A 69 0.51 -5.10 7.76
CA HIS A 69 0.37 -4.35 9.01
C HIS A 69 1.46 -3.27 9.14
N ALA A 70 2.70 -3.59 8.76
CA ALA A 70 3.80 -2.64 8.78
C ALA A 70 3.55 -1.46 7.83
N ILE A 71 2.98 -1.72 6.64
CA ILE A 71 2.62 -0.67 5.68
C ILE A 71 1.52 0.23 6.25
N GLU A 72 0.48 -0.36 6.84
CA GLU A 72 -0.60 0.39 7.48
C GLU A 72 -0.06 1.28 8.61
N LYS A 73 0.84 0.76 9.43
CA LYS A 73 1.46 1.51 10.51
C LYS A 73 2.29 2.68 9.99
N ALA A 74 3.05 2.47 8.93
CA ALA A 74 3.82 3.54 8.29
C ALA A 74 2.91 4.67 7.80
N MET A 75 1.75 4.33 7.21
CA MET A 75 0.77 5.32 6.79
C MET A 75 0.23 6.12 7.99
N ILE A 76 -0.10 5.45 9.09
CA ILE A 76 -0.58 6.10 10.30
C ILE A 76 0.47 7.04 10.87
N ASP A 77 1.74 6.65 10.85
CA ASP A 77 2.87 7.47 11.32
C ASP A 77 3.02 8.75 10.50
N PHE A 78 2.58 8.76 9.24
CA PHE A 78 2.52 9.96 8.39
C PHE A 78 1.22 10.75 8.55
N GLY A 79 0.31 10.34 9.42
CA GLY A 79 -0.96 11.01 9.62
C GLY A 79 -2.05 10.63 8.62
N LEU A 80 -1.85 9.54 7.95
CA LEU A 80 -2.83 8.99 7.00
C LEU A 80 -3.67 7.91 7.71
#